data_2d0faf409a5a895d2660e20d4c175409
#
_entry.id   2d0faf409a5a895d2660e20d4c175409
#
_cell.length_a   1.000
_cell.length_b   1.000
_cell.length_c   1.000
_cell.angle_alpha   90.00
_cell.angle_beta   90.00
_cell.angle_gamma   90.00
#
_symmetry.space_group_name_H-M   'P 1'
#
loop_
_entity.id
_entity.type
_entity.pdbx_description
1 polymer ?
#
loop_
_entity_poly.entity_id
_entity_poly.type
_entity_poly.pdbx_seq_one_letter_code
_entity_poly.pdbx_strand_id
1 'polypeptide(L)'
;MSDISRRTFVGTTVGTTVGTAIGTALAPATLAAADYRIIDPHVHVWKHDPEFPFAQGQKVPARDATPETLLGLMKSNGVSKTVLIQVIHYRYDNRFLAHTLKQYPKTFKGVCRVDPLDPAAPDHLSQLTEQGFRGVRLSPGSGPVGDWITGPLMPPLWKRCSELKVPMTILAPVVRMPEIAQLMEKLPEMTLVIDHMADCPVDQPQELEKLIALKRFPNVFVKISHTWSLSHQPYPWLDSQELVKRLHATFGPQRLMWATDWPIIESVAKYSQALTVVRDDMKFLNADDKSWMLSKTIERVWPFPA
;
A
#
# COMPACT_ATOMS: atom_id res chain seq x y z
N MET A 1 -35.52 78.09 -5.14
CA MET A 1 -36.69 78.44 -5.95
C MET A 1 -37.44 77.13 -6.19
N SER A 2 -38.71 77.17 -5.66
CA SER A 2 -39.88 76.38 -6.01
C SER A 2 -39.81 74.85 -5.98
N ASP A 3 -40.71 74.17 -5.48
CA ASP A 3 -41.96 74.37 -4.65
C ASP A 3 -42.58 72.99 -4.53
N ILE A 4 -42.95 72.64 -3.37
CA ILE A 4 -44.07 71.86 -2.83
C ILE A 4 -44.95 71.04 -3.80
N SER A 5 -45.13 69.77 -3.49
CA SER A 5 -46.53 69.25 -3.39
C SER A 5 -46.61 67.94 -2.55
N ARG A 6 -47.32 68.05 -1.40
CA ARG A 6 -47.85 66.95 -0.60
C ARG A 6 -48.98 66.26 -1.34
N ARG A 7 -48.98 64.96 -1.40
CA ARG A 7 -50.21 64.16 -1.52
C ARG A 7 -50.23 63.01 -0.53
N THR A 8 -51.18 63.12 0.36
CA THR A 8 -51.62 62.11 1.31
C THR A 8 -52.21 60.93 0.56
N PHE A 9 -51.82 59.72 0.86
CA PHE A 9 -52.54 58.53 0.47
C PHE A 9 -52.84 57.63 1.66
N VAL A 10 -54.10 57.25 1.74
CA VAL A 10 -54.73 56.48 2.82
C VAL A 10 -54.23 55.07 2.86
N GLY A 11 -54.05 54.55 4.09
CA GLY A 11 -53.57 53.20 4.34
C GLY A 11 -54.55 52.10 3.97
N THR A 12 -54.02 51.00 3.50
CA THR A 12 -54.67 49.69 3.49
C THR A 12 -53.72 48.69 4.12
N THR A 13 -54.09 48.20 5.28
CA THR A 13 -53.37 47.19 6.04
C THR A 13 -53.58 45.83 5.38
N VAL A 14 -52.55 45.27 4.76
CA VAL A 14 -52.54 43.86 4.33
C VAL A 14 -51.69 43.08 5.36
N GLY A 15 -52.39 42.22 6.08
CA GLY A 15 -51.72 41.32 7.05
C GLY A 15 -50.85 40.28 6.35
N THR A 16 -49.56 40.35 6.63
CA THR A 16 -48.60 39.34 6.15
C THR A 16 -48.43 38.28 7.24
N THR A 17 -48.97 37.10 7.00
CA THR A 17 -48.67 35.90 7.82
C THR A 17 -47.26 35.48 7.54
N VAL A 18 -46.38 35.58 8.54
CA VAL A 18 -45.03 35.05 8.53
C VAL A 18 -45.10 33.54 8.73
N GLY A 19 -44.97 32.80 7.65
CA GLY A 19 -44.78 31.35 7.70
C GLY A 19 -43.36 31.03 8.16
N THR A 20 -43.22 30.49 9.35
CA THR A 20 -41.95 29.96 9.87
C THR A 20 -41.61 28.68 9.10
N ALA A 21 -40.73 28.78 8.12
CA ALA A 21 -40.12 27.60 7.49
C ALA A 21 -39.16 26.95 8.49
N ILE A 22 -39.56 25.83 9.08
CA ILE A 22 -38.68 24.95 9.85
C ILE A 22 -37.75 24.29 8.87
N GLY A 23 -36.56 24.86 8.69
CA GLY A 23 -35.48 24.23 7.96
C GLY A 23 -35.01 23.02 8.76
N THR A 24 -35.36 21.82 8.33
CA THR A 24 -34.75 20.58 8.79
C THR A 24 -33.29 20.60 8.36
N ALA A 25 -32.41 20.98 9.28
CA ALA A 25 -30.96 20.77 9.11
C ALA A 25 -30.75 19.25 9.00
N LEU A 26 -30.43 18.79 7.81
CA LEU A 26 -29.87 17.45 7.63
C LEU A 26 -28.59 17.37 8.46
N ALA A 27 -28.64 16.61 9.55
CA ALA A 27 -27.43 16.25 10.30
C ALA A 27 -26.45 15.58 9.32
N PRO A 28 -25.14 15.90 9.40
CA PRO A 28 -24.15 15.22 8.58
C PRO A 28 -24.28 13.72 8.86
N ALA A 29 -24.49 12.94 7.80
CA ALA A 29 -24.51 11.49 7.90
C ALA A 29 -23.16 11.06 8.50
N THR A 30 -23.18 10.61 9.73
CA THR A 30 -22.05 9.93 10.37
C THR A 30 -21.79 8.72 9.48
N LEU A 31 -20.66 8.74 8.76
CA LEU A 31 -20.17 7.57 8.06
C LEU A 31 -20.11 6.46 9.11
N ALA A 32 -20.96 5.45 8.96
CA ALA A 32 -20.91 4.25 9.80
C ALA A 32 -19.47 3.75 9.80
N ALA A 33 -18.90 3.50 10.97
CA ALA A 33 -17.57 2.94 11.09
C ALA A 33 -17.51 1.69 10.21
N ALA A 34 -16.50 1.59 9.36
CA ALA A 34 -16.37 0.46 8.45
C ALA A 34 -16.34 -0.84 9.28
N ASP A 35 -17.21 -1.79 8.93
CA ASP A 35 -17.31 -3.11 9.62
C ASP A 35 -16.13 -4.03 9.24
N TYR A 36 -14.94 -3.46 9.09
CA TYR A 36 -13.70 -4.19 8.81
C TYR A 36 -12.50 -3.45 9.39
N ARG A 37 -11.51 -4.22 9.84
CA ARG A 37 -10.23 -3.66 10.30
C ARG A 37 -9.40 -3.19 9.09
N ILE A 38 -8.68 -2.08 9.24
CA ILE A 38 -7.75 -1.58 8.24
C ILE A 38 -6.37 -2.16 8.54
N ILE A 39 -5.72 -2.71 7.51
CA ILE A 39 -4.38 -3.32 7.58
C ILE A 39 -3.48 -2.63 6.57
N ASP A 40 -2.28 -2.18 6.99
CA ASP A 40 -1.28 -1.63 6.08
C ASP A 40 -0.26 -2.72 5.67
N PRO A 41 -0.28 -3.23 4.44
CA PRO A 41 0.57 -4.34 4.03
C PRO A 41 1.97 -3.94 3.54
N HIS A 42 2.37 -2.67 3.69
CA HIS A 42 3.71 -2.23 3.30
C HIS A 42 4.18 -1.01 4.06
N VAL A 43 4.97 -1.25 5.07
CA VAL A 43 5.71 -0.22 5.81
C VAL A 43 7.12 -0.71 6.12
N HIS A 44 8.01 0.22 6.46
CA HIS A 44 9.37 -0.06 6.87
C HIS A 44 9.63 0.51 8.25
N VAL A 45 10.49 -0.17 9.02
CA VAL A 45 10.98 0.34 10.30
C VAL A 45 12.50 0.26 10.34
N TRP A 46 13.12 1.24 10.98
CA TRP A 46 14.56 1.27 11.22
C TRP A 46 14.90 2.21 12.38
N LYS A 47 16.08 2.01 12.93
CA LYS A 47 16.60 2.79 14.04
C LYS A 47 18.12 2.89 13.96
N HIS A 48 18.68 4.00 14.37
CA HIS A 48 20.11 4.11 14.65
C HIS A 48 20.41 3.40 15.96
N ASP A 49 20.89 2.17 15.87
CA ASP A 49 21.14 1.30 17.01
C ASP A 49 22.43 0.48 16.77
N PRO A 50 23.44 0.55 17.67
CA PRO A 50 24.67 -0.21 17.53
C PRO A 50 24.47 -1.74 17.50
N GLU A 51 23.38 -2.25 18.09
CA GLU A 51 23.05 -3.68 18.05
C GLU A 51 22.57 -4.11 16.65
N PHE A 52 21.96 -3.18 15.90
CA PHE A 52 21.41 -3.40 14.56
C PHE A 52 21.98 -2.39 13.56
N PRO A 53 23.29 -2.46 13.24
CA PRO A 53 23.92 -1.47 12.37
C PRO A 53 23.34 -1.54 10.95
N PHE A 54 23.24 -0.40 10.30
CA PHE A 54 22.93 -0.36 8.87
C PHE A 54 24.01 -1.05 8.04
N ALA A 55 23.61 -1.69 6.96
CA ALA A 55 24.52 -2.44 6.11
C ALA A 55 25.57 -1.52 5.47
N GLN A 56 26.80 -1.97 5.43
CA GLN A 56 27.90 -1.22 4.82
C GLN A 56 27.59 -0.86 3.36
N GLY A 57 27.91 0.36 2.97
CA GLY A 57 27.67 0.87 1.62
C GLY A 57 26.22 1.26 1.31
N GLN A 58 25.31 1.14 2.29
CA GLN A 58 23.94 1.65 2.14
C GLN A 58 23.83 3.08 2.65
N LYS A 59 22.89 3.83 2.07
CA LYS A 59 22.55 5.18 2.56
C LYS A 59 21.97 5.04 3.98
N VAL A 60 22.59 5.72 4.94
CA VAL A 60 22.06 5.83 6.30
C VAL A 60 20.89 6.81 6.29
N PRO A 61 19.72 6.43 6.81
CA PRO A 61 18.59 7.35 6.94
C PRO A 61 18.92 8.53 7.85
N ALA A 62 18.38 9.71 7.54
CA ALA A 62 18.63 10.91 8.35
C ALA A 62 17.90 10.90 9.70
N ARG A 63 16.86 10.07 9.85
CA ARG A 63 16.03 9.96 11.05
C ARG A 63 15.57 8.52 11.24
N ASP A 64 15.22 8.20 12.46
CA ASP A 64 14.61 6.93 12.81
C ASP A 64 13.17 6.82 12.30
N ALA A 65 12.75 5.60 12.03
CA ALA A 65 11.38 5.21 11.74
C ALA A 65 11.06 4.00 12.65
N THR A 66 10.78 4.29 13.92
CA THR A 66 10.67 3.22 14.93
C THR A 66 9.29 2.55 14.91
N PRO A 67 9.18 1.32 15.40
CA PRO A 67 7.89 0.67 15.61
C PRO A 67 6.92 1.48 16.47
N GLU A 68 7.41 2.20 17.47
CA GLU A 68 6.59 3.03 18.37
C GLU A 68 5.99 4.24 17.61
N THR A 69 6.78 4.88 16.75
CA THR A 69 6.29 5.95 15.87
C THR A 69 5.19 5.42 14.96
N LEU A 70 5.42 4.25 14.34
CA LEU A 70 4.44 3.59 13.49
C LEU A 70 3.14 3.28 14.25
N LEU A 71 3.22 2.73 15.45
CA LEU A 71 2.05 2.44 16.29
C LEU A 71 1.22 3.70 16.58
N GLY A 72 1.89 4.84 16.80
CA GLY A 72 1.23 6.14 16.97
C GLY A 72 0.46 6.55 15.71
N LEU A 73 1.07 6.41 14.52
CA LEU A 73 0.43 6.70 13.23
C LEU A 73 -0.73 5.74 12.95
N MET A 74 -0.55 4.46 13.18
CA MET A 74 -1.60 3.44 13.04
C MET A 74 -2.82 3.81 13.90
N LYS A 75 -2.60 4.10 15.19
CA LYS A 75 -3.67 4.50 16.12
C LYS A 75 -4.41 5.73 15.62
N SER A 76 -3.69 6.76 15.18
CA SER A 76 -4.27 8.03 14.72
C SER A 76 -5.08 7.88 13.42
N ASN A 77 -4.84 6.82 12.63
CA ASN A 77 -5.49 6.58 11.35
C ASN A 77 -6.44 5.37 11.35
N GLY A 78 -6.65 4.72 12.50
CA GLY A 78 -7.53 3.56 12.62
C GLY A 78 -6.97 2.30 11.96
N VAL A 79 -5.65 2.23 11.72
CA VAL A 79 -4.97 1.04 11.20
C VAL A 79 -4.67 0.09 12.34
N SER A 80 -5.12 -1.14 12.25
CA SER A 80 -5.05 -2.10 13.37
C SER A 80 -3.87 -3.07 13.28
N LYS A 81 -3.43 -3.39 12.05
CA LYS A 81 -2.38 -4.37 11.78
C LYS A 81 -1.49 -3.86 10.65
N THR A 82 -0.30 -4.42 10.53
CA THR A 82 0.67 -4.01 9.52
C THR A 82 1.59 -5.15 9.12
N VAL A 83 1.97 -5.18 7.83
CA VAL A 83 3.05 -6.03 7.33
C VAL A 83 4.31 -5.19 7.17
N LEU A 84 5.31 -5.48 7.99
CA LEU A 84 6.62 -4.85 7.97
C LEU A 84 7.48 -5.49 6.88
N ILE A 85 7.96 -4.68 5.97
CA ILE A 85 8.85 -5.11 4.88
C ILE A 85 10.29 -4.75 5.23
N GLN A 86 11.19 -5.74 5.20
CA GLN A 86 12.62 -5.49 5.44
C GLN A 86 13.16 -4.44 4.47
N VAL A 87 13.75 -3.40 5.05
CA VAL A 87 14.25 -2.23 4.31
C VAL A 87 15.64 -2.47 3.74
N ILE A 88 15.95 -1.76 2.63
CA ILE A 88 17.24 -1.88 1.95
C ILE A 88 18.43 -1.43 2.83
N HIS A 89 18.20 -0.52 3.79
CA HIS A 89 19.25 0.00 4.66
C HIS A 89 19.95 -1.09 5.50
N TYR A 90 19.24 -2.16 5.83
CA TYR A 90 19.80 -3.35 6.50
C TYR A 90 20.15 -4.47 5.51
N ARG A 91 19.81 -4.33 4.23
CA ARG A 91 19.95 -5.39 3.22
C ARG A 91 19.34 -6.70 3.70
N TYR A 92 20.16 -7.69 3.95
CA TYR A 92 19.80 -9.06 4.32
C TYR A 92 19.90 -9.33 5.83
N ASP A 93 20.32 -8.34 6.63
CA ASP A 93 20.30 -8.44 8.08
C ASP A 93 18.88 -8.18 8.61
N ASN A 94 18.15 -9.24 8.86
CA ASN A 94 16.75 -9.19 9.31
C ASN A 94 16.61 -9.08 10.85
N ARG A 95 17.71 -8.95 11.61
CA ARG A 95 17.69 -9.01 13.09
C ARG A 95 16.80 -7.94 13.73
N PHE A 96 16.88 -6.68 13.28
CA PHE A 96 16.03 -5.61 13.82
C PHE A 96 14.55 -5.90 13.59
N LEU A 97 14.21 -6.35 12.39
CA LEU A 97 12.84 -6.70 12.08
C LEU A 97 12.37 -7.93 12.89
N ALA A 98 13.20 -8.97 13.03
CA ALA A 98 12.90 -10.12 13.89
C ALA A 98 12.66 -9.72 15.35
N HIS A 99 13.49 -8.79 15.88
CA HIS A 99 13.30 -8.21 17.22
C HIS A 99 11.94 -7.51 17.34
N THR A 100 11.60 -6.66 16.36
CA THR A 100 10.31 -5.95 16.31
C THR A 100 9.11 -6.92 16.28
N LEU A 101 9.20 -7.99 15.50
CA LEU A 101 8.12 -9.00 15.43
C LEU A 101 7.91 -9.72 16.76
N LYS A 102 8.98 -9.99 17.51
CA LYS A 102 8.90 -10.59 18.86
C LYS A 102 8.24 -9.64 19.87
N GLN A 103 8.48 -8.34 19.75
CA GLN A 103 7.87 -7.34 20.63
C GLN A 103 6.37 -7.14 20.36
N TYR A 104 5.95 -7.22 19.10
CA TYR A 104 4.56 -6.92 18.68
C TYR A 104 3.93 -8.05 17.85
N PRO A 105 3.90 -9.30 18.34
CA PRO A 105 3.54 -10.49 17.56
C PRO A 105 2.08 -10.51 17.10
N LYS A 106 1.21 -9.78 17.80
CA LYS A 106 -0.22 -9.66 17.46
C LYS A 106 -0.51 -8.54 16.45
N THR A 107 0.41 -7.57 16.31
CA THR A 107 0.20 -6.36 15.51
C THR A 107 0.91 -6.45 14.16
N PHE A 108 2.09 -7.04 14.13
CA PHE A 108 2.95 -7.06 12.96
C PHE A 108 3.14 -8.47 12.37
N LYS A 109 3.21 -8.53 11.05
CA LYS A 109 3.82 -9.62 10.27
C LYS A 109 5.07 -9.10 9.61
N GLY A 110 6.05 -9.96 9.34
CA GLY A 110 7.31 -9.58 8.73
C GLY A 110 7.53 -10.25 7.38
N VAL A 111 8.03 -9.48 6.44
CA VAL A 111 8.54 -9.95 5.14
C VAL A 111 10.04 -9.69 5.13
N CYS A 112 10.83 -10.74 5.08
CA CYS A 112 12.29 -10.70 5.14
C CYS A 112 12.92 -10.35 3.78
N ARG A 113 14.25 -10.22 3.77
CA ARG A 113 15.05 -10.21 2.55
C ARG A 113 16.15 -11.28 2.66
N VAL A 114 16.41 -11.96 1.56
CA VAL A 114 17.55 -12.83 1.37
C VAL A 114 18.34 -12.35 0.16
N ASP A 115 19.61 -12.70 0.08
CA ASP A 115 20.43 -12.38 -1.09
C ASP A 115 20.05 -13.34 -2.25
N PRO A 116 19.44 -12.85 -3.33
CA PRO A 116 19.05 -13.71 -4.44
C PRO A 116 20.24 -14.24 -5.25
N LEU A 117 21.44 -13.74 -4.98
CA LEU A 117 22.69 -14.19 -5.60
C LEU A 117 23.44 -15.19 -4.72
N ASP A 118 22.93 -15.48 -3.52
CA ASP A 118 23.48 -16.50 -2.63
C ASP A 118 22.82 -17.86 -2.89
N PRO A 119 23.58 -18.91 -3.25
CA PRO A 119 23.02 -20.26 -3.41
C PRO A 119 22.32 -20.78 -2.15
N ALA A 120 22.67 -20.29 -0.95
CA ALA A 120 22.04 -20.64 0.31
C ALA A 120 20.76 -19.84 0.61
N ALA A 121 20.33 -18.90 -0.25
CA ALA A 121 19.15 -18.09 -0.03
C ALA A 121 17.87 -18.89 0.28
N PRO A 122 17.60 -20.08 -0.33
CA PRO A 122 16.47 -20.92 0.04
C PRO A 122 16.52 -21.40 1.49
N ASP A 123 17.70 -21.75 2.00
CA ASP A 123 17.87 -22.22 3.38
C ASP A 123 17.80 -21.06 4.38
N HIS A 124 18.35 -19.89 4.03
CA HIS A 124 18.17 -18.66 4.82
C HIS A 124 16.70 -18.29 4.92
N LEU A 125 15.91 -18.41 3.84
CA LEU A 125 14.48 -18.19 3.89
C LEU A 125 13.79 -19.16 4.86
N SER A 126 14.15 -20.44 4.85
CA SER A 126 13.60 -21.42 5.78
C SER A 126 13.84 -21.02 7.23
N GLN A 127 15.08 -20.69 7.58
CA GLN A 127 15.45 -20.24 8.93
C GLN A 127 14.70 -18.97 9.35
N LEU A 128 14.49 -18.01 8.43
CA LEU A 128 13.72 -16.80 8.72
C LEU A 128 12.25 -17.09 8.92
N THR A 129 11.67 -18.05 8.20
CA THR A 129 10.27 -18.46 8.44
C THR A 129 10.08 -19.14 9.79
N GLU A 130 11.06 -19.91 10.27
CA GLU A 130 11.08 -20.45 11.64
C GLU A 130 11.16 -19.35 12.69
N GLN A 131 11.85 -18.24 12.40
CA GLN A 131 11.89 -17.05 13.26
C GLN A 131 10.63 -16.20 13.24
N GLY A 132 9.62 -16.55 12.43
CA GLY A 132 8.32 -15.88 12.39
C GLY A 132 8.07 -15.00 11.18
N PHE A 133 8.99 -14.91 10.24
CA PHE A 133 8.71 -14.21 8.97
C PHE A 133 7.65 -14.94 8.14
N ARG A 134 6.86 -14.18 7.40
CA ARG A 134 5.71 -14.69 6.61
C ARG A 134 5.74 -14.20 5.17
N GLY A 135 6.91 -14.02 4.62
CA GLY A 135 7.14 -13.64 3.22
C GLY A 135 8.57 -13.22 3.00
N VAL A 136 8.96 -13.13 1.74
CA VAL A 136 10.27 -12.61 1.30
C VAL A 136 10.07 -11.49 0.29
N ARG A 137 10.90 -10.46 0.34
CA ARG A 137 10.91 -9.38 -0.63
C ARG A 137 12.20 -9.38 -1.42
N LEU A 138 12.05 -9.24 -2.74
CA LEU A 138 13.17 -9.01 -3.64
C LEU A 138 12.99 -7.68 -4.38
N SER A 139 14.09 -7.00 -4.65
CA SER A 139 14.13 -5.82 -5.51
C SER A 139 15.31 -5.97 -6.45
N PRO A 140 15.15 -5.74 -7.76
CA PRO A 140 16.29 -5.67 -8.65
C PRO A 140 17.22 -4.55 -8.16
N GLY A 141 18.52 -4.85 -8.09
CA GLY A 141 19.52 -3.80 -7.93
C GLY A 141 19.56 -2.94 -9.20
N SER A 142 19.94 -1.68 -9.05
CA SER A 142 20.19 -0.77 -10.17
C SER A 142 21.47 -1.05 -10.95
N GLY A 143 22.20 -2.12 -10.59
CA GLY A 143 23.50 -2.46 -11.19
C GLY A 143 23.42 -3.65 -12.15
N PRO A 144 24.43 -3.80 -13.01
CA PRO A 144 24.51 -4.91 -13.99
C PRO A 144 24.78 -6.28 -13.33
N VAL A 145 24.85 -6.34 -12.02
CA VAL A 145 25.16 -7.57 -11.30
C VAL A 145 23.91 -8.44 -11.25
N GLY A 146 23.94 -9.44 -12.09
CA GLY A 146 23.08 -10.59 -12.06
C GLY A 146 21.62 -10.25 -12.16
N ASP A 147 21.07 -10.44 -13.32
CA ASP A 147 19.62 -10.45 -13.47
C ASP A 147 19.06 -11.60 -12.63
N TRP A 148 18.80 -11.32 -11.34
CA TRP A 148 18.31 -12.33 -10.43
C TRP A 148 16.94 -12.89 -10.87
N ILE A 149 16.13 -12.14 -11.65
CA ILE A 149 14.82 -12.61 -12.15
C ILE A 149 15.02 -13.80 -13.09
N THR A 150 15.95 -13.69 -14.04
CA THR A 150 16.25 -14.73 -15.04
C THR A 150 17.42 -15.61 -14.66
N GLY A 151 18.11 -15.29 -13.56
CA GLY A 151 19.29 -16.01 -13.10
C GLY A 151 19.01 -17.43 -12.58
N PRO A 152 20.04 -18.31 -12.59
CA PRO A 152 19.91 -19.73 -12.21
C PRO A 152 19.57 -19.96 -10.74
N LEU A 153 19.79 -18.97 -9.87
CA LEU A 153 19.50 -19.06 -8.42
C LEU A 153 18.05 -18.71 -8.07
N MET A 154 17.32 -18.08 -8.98
CA MET A 154 15.93 -17.70 -8.74
C MET A 154 14.98 -18.92 -8.68
N PRO A 155 15.04 -19.93 -9.57
CA PRO A 155 14.14 -21.07 -9.49
C PRO A 155 14.20 -21.85 -8.16
N PRO A 156 15.36 -22.13 -7.55
CA PRO A 156 15.42 -22.75 -6.22
C PRO A 156 14.76 -21.92 -5.11
N LEU A 157 14.99 -20.61 -5.10
CA LEU A 157 14.37 -19.71 -4.13
C LEU A 157 12.85 -19.61 -4.35
N TRP A 158 12.41 -19.53 -5.60
CA TRP A 158 11.01 -19.50 -5.99
C TRP A 158 10.28 -20.78 -5.54
N LYS A 159 10.91 -21.94 -5.77
CA LYS A 159 10.40 -23.23 -5.30
C LYS A 159 10.31 -23.28 -3.77
N ARG A 160 11.31 -22.79 -3.05
CA ARG A 160 11.29 -22.76 -1.58
C ARG A 160 10.14 -21.89 -1.04
N CYS A 161 9.83 -20.75 -1.65
CA CYS A 161 8.66 -19.94 -1.28
C CYS A 161 7.35 -20.75 -1.42
N SER A 162 7.21 -21.52 -2.49
CA SER A 162 6.05 -22.37 -2.72
C SER A 162 5.96 -23.48 -1.65
N GLU A 163 7.05 -24.17 -1.36
CA GLU A 163 7.13 -25.23 -0.34
C GLU A 163 6.75 -24.71 1.05
N LEU A 164 7.26 -23.53 1.42
CA LEU A 164 6.98 -22.89 2.70
C LEU A 164 5.62 -22.17 2.73
N LYS A 165 4.93 -22.07 1.58
CA LYS A 165 3.67 -21.32 1.41
C LYS A 165 3.78 -19.88 1.88
N VAL A 166 4.91 -19.24 1.60
CA VAL A 166 5.15 -17.82 1.90
C VAL A 166 5.13 -17.01 0.61
N PRO A 167 4.46 -15.85 0.59
CA PRO A 167 4.42 -14.99 -0.59
C PRO A 167 5.80 -14.42 -0.89
N MET A 168 6.12 -14.30 -2.17
CA MET A 168 7.21 -13.47 -2.64
C MET A 168 6.66 -12.09 -3.03
N THR A 169 7.24 -11.07 -2.45
CA THR A 169 6.93 -9.67 -2.78
C THR A 169 8.04 -9.14 -3.69
N ILE A 170 7.69 -8.58 -4.84
CA ILE A 170 8.66 -8.11 -5.83
C ILE A 170 8.44 -6.62 -6.10
N LEU A 171 9.51 -5.84 -5.87
CA LEU A 171 9.65 -4.51 -6.42
C LEU A 171 10.45 -4.61 -7.72
N ALA A 172 9.78 -4.46 -8.85
CA ALA A 172 10.40 -4.42 -10.16
C ALA A 172 9.62 -3.49 -11.09
N PRO A 173 10.29 -2.74 -11.97
CA PRO A 173 9.59 -1.86 -12.90
C PRO A 173 8.74 -2.66 -13.88
N VAL A 174 7.69 -2.03 -14.39
CA VAL A 174 6.66 -2.66 -15.23
C VAL A 174 7.24 -3.37 -16.47
N VAL A 175 8.36 -2.88 -16.99
CA VAL A 175 9.06 -3.49 -18.14
C VAL A 175 9.55 -4.91 -17.87
N ARG A 176 9.73 -5.31 -16.59
CA ARG A 176 10.20 -6.63 -16.16
C ARG A 176 9.04 -7.64 -15.94
N MET A 177 7.79 -7.21 -16.05
CA MET A 177 6.64 -8.10 -15.81
C MET A 177 6.55 -9.31 -16.77
N PRO A 178 6.98 -9.23 -18.05
CA PRO A 178 7.05 -10.42 -18.89
C PRO A 178 7.98 -11.53 -18.38
N GLU A 179 9.11 -11.17 -17.75
CA GLU A 179 10.04 -12.12 -17.14
C GLU A 179 9.46 -12.75 -15.86
N ILE A 180 8.74 -11.95 -15.08
CA ILE A 180 7.98 -12.45 -13.93
C ILE A 180 6.89 -13.43 -14.39
N ALA A 181 6.22 -13.17 -15.51
CA ALA A 181 5.25 -14.09 -16.07
C ALA A 181 5.87 -15.46 -16.41
N GLN A 182 7.07 -15.48 -16.98
CA GLN A 182 7.80 -16.73 -17.27
C GLN A 182 8.17 -17.52 -15.99
N LEU A 183 8.45 -16.83 -14.88
CA LEU A 183 8.65 -17.51 -13.60
C LEU A 183 7.33 -18.11 -13.07
N MET A 184 6.24 -17.36 -13.15
CA MET A 184 4.92 -17.83 -12.73
C MET A 184 4.42 -19.02 -13.57
N GLU A 185 4.79 -19.13 -14.85
CA GLU A 185 4.45 -20.29 -15.68
C GLU A 185 5.08 -21.59 -15.17
N LYS A 186 6.23 -21.50 -14.49
CA LYS A 186 6.92 -22.66 -13.90
C LYS A 186 6.35 -23.08 -12.55
N LEU A 187 5.80 -22.14 -11.78
CA LEU A 187 5.23 -22.37 -10.45
C LEU A 187 3.96 -21.52 -10.25
N PRO A 188 2.87 -21.84 -10.95
CA PRO A 188 1.65 -21.02 -10.97
C PRO A 188 0.91 -20.96 -9.64
N GLU A 189 1.13 -21.92 -8.75
CA GLU A 189 0.56 -21.96 -7.39
C GLU A 189 1.22 -21.01 -6.41
N MET A 190 2.39 -20.46 -6.75
CA MET A 190 3.12 -19.55 -5.86
C MET A 190 2.36 -18.23 -5.67
N THR A 191 2.30 -17.76 -4.43
CA THR A 191 1.72 -16.45 -4.13
C THR A 191 2.74 -15.36 -4.43
N LEU A 192 2.41 -14.48 -5.37
CA LEU A 192 3.22 -13.35 -5.78
C LEU A 192 2.52 -12.02 -5.47
N VAL A 193 3.23 -11.09 -4.85
CA VAL A 193 2.77 -9.72 -4.60
C VAL A 193 3.66 -8.74 -5.36
N ILE A 194 3.08 -8.00 -6.29
CA ILE A 194 3.78 -6.94 -7.03
C ILE A 194 3.66 -5.64 -6.24
N ASP A 195 4.80 -5.06 -5.88
CA ASP A 195 4.84 -3.78 -5.18
C ASP A 195 4.51 -2.60 -6.13
N HIS A 196 3.81 -1.61 -5.61
CA HIS A 196 3.69 -0.25 -6.16
C HIS A 196 3.26 -0.19 -7.63
N MET A 197 2.30 -1.07 -8.04
CA MET A 197 1.84 -1.15 -9.44
C MET A 197 2.99 -1.34 -10.45
N ALA A 198 4.07 -2.02 -10.02
CA ALA A 198 5.30 -2.22 -10.79
C ALA A 198 5.93 -0.89 -11.24
N ASP A 199 5.80 0.18 -10.47
CA ASP A 199 6.26 1.54 -10.78
C ASP A 199 5.88 1.99 -12.21
N CYS A 200 4.67 1.64 -12.66
CA CYS A 200 4.18 1.98 -14.00
C CYS A 200 4.03 3.51 -14.14
N PRO A 201 4.71 4.15 -15.11
CA PRO A 201 4.65 5.59 -15.27
C PRO A 201 3.27 6.04 -15.76
N VAL A 202 2.74 7.13 -15.18
CA VAL A 202 1.41 7.68 -15.52
C VAL A 202 1.34 8.28 -16.93
N ASP A 203 2.47 8.74 -17.46
CA ASP A 203 2.60 9.29 -18.82
C ASP A 203 2.78 8.20 -19.90
N GLN A 204 2.97 6.94 -19.49
CA GLN A 204 3.05 5.77 -20.36
C GLN A 204 2.04 4.68 -19.94
N PRO A 205 0.73 4.99 -19.88
CA PRO A 205 -0.27 4.10 -19.30
C PRO A 205 -0.45 2.79 -20.09
N GLN A 206 0.03 2.70 -21.33
CA GLN A 206 0.08 1.47 -22.12
C GLN A 206 1.04 0.43 -21.55
N GLU A 207 2.09 0.86 -20.83
CA GLU A 207 3.04 -0.04 -20.17
C GLU A 207 2.35 -0.93 -19.11
N LEU A 208 1.23 -0.46 -18.53
CA LEU A 208 0.44 -1.21 -17.58
C LEU A 208 -0.04 -2.57 -18.13
N GLU A 209 -0.18 -2.71 -19.44
CA GLU A 209 -0.58 -3.99 -20.06
C GLU A 209 0.37 -5.14 -19.73
N LYS A 210 1.65 -4.85 -19.50
CA LYS A 210 2.64 -5.85 -19.07
C LYS A 210 2.32 -6.40 -17.68
N LEU A 211 1.86 -5.54 -16.75
CA LEU A 211 1.38 -5.96 -15.43
C LEU A 211 0.02 -6.65 -15.54
N ILE A 212 -0.89 -6.11 -16.35
CA ILE A 212 -2.23 -6.66 -16.59
C ILE A 212 -2.15 -8.10 -17.14
N ALA A 213 -1.15 -8.42 -17.95
CA ALA A 213 -0.94 -9.77 -18.47
C ALA A 213 -0.77 -10.83 -17.37
N LEU A 214 -0.36 -10.44 -16.16
CA LEU A 214 -0.26 -11.34 -15.02
C LEU A 214 -1.63 -11.72 -14.41
N LYS A 215 -2.74 -11.14 -14.86
CA LYS A 215 -4.10 -11.47 -14.37
C LYS A 215 -4.45 -12.94 -14.54
N ARG A 216 -3.84 -13.61 -15.53
CA ARG A 216 -4.04 -15.04 -15.82
C ARG A 216 -3.59 -15.95 -14.67
N PHE A 217 -2.72 -15.48 -13.80
CA PHE A 217 -2.27 -16.21 -12.61
C PHE A 217 -3.14 -15.80 -11.39
N PRO A 218 -3.94 -16.71 -10.84
CA PRO A 218 -4.91 -16.36 -9.76
C PRO A 218 -4.25 -15.94 -8.46
N ASN A 219 -3.00 -16.36 -8.23
CA ASN A 219 -2.24 -16.07 -7.02
C ASN A 219 -1.32 -14.83 -7.14
N VAL A 220 -1.52 -14.01 -8.17
CA VAL A 220 -0.84 -12.71 -8.31
C VAL A 220 -1.71 -11.61 -7.70
N PHE A 221 -1.11 -10.85 -6.78
CA PHE A 221 -1.69 -9.71 -6.10
C PHE A 221 -0.88 -8.45 -6.43
N VAL A 222 -1.51 -7.28 -6.37
CA VAL A 222 -0.86 -6.00 -6.67
C VAL A 222 -1.10 -4.99 -5.55
N LYS A 223 -0.04 -4.35 -5.06
CA LYS A 223 -0.14 -3.20 -4.17
C LYS A 223 -0.35 -1.93 -4.99
N ILE A 224 -1.47 -1.26 -4.73
CA ILE A 224 -1.84 0.03 -5.35
C ILE A 224 -1.26 1.23 -4.59
N SER A 225 -0.09 1.05 -3.97
CA SER A 225 0.68 2.11 -3.32
C SER A 225 1.47 2.94 -4.33
N HIS A 226 2.16 3.97 -3.85
CA HIS A 226 2.94 4.90 -4.68
C HIS A 226 2.12 5.78 -5.63
N THR A 227 0.79 5.85 -5.46
CA THR A 227 -0.02 6.85 -6.20
C THR A 227 0.56 8.26 -6.08
N TRP A 228 1.14 8.58 -4.92
CA TRP A 228 1.79 9.85 -4.61
C TRP A 228 3.15 10.04 -5.32
N SER A 229 3.89 8.97 -5.63
CA SER A 229 5.21 9.03 -6.26
C SER A 229 5.13 8.90 -7.79
N LEU A 230 4.13 8.21 -8.29
CA LEU A 230 3.90 8.03 -9.73
C LEU A 230 3.19 9.22 -10.35
N SER A 231 2.40 9.95 -9.56
CA SER A 231 1.58 11.06 -10.04
C SER A 231 2.40 12.30 -10.39
N HIS A 232 2.03 12.95 -11.47
CA HIS A 232 2.48 14.30 -11.83
C HIS A 232 1.52 15.40 -11.33
N GLN A 233 0.46 15.02 -10.63
CA GLN A 233 -0.57 15.92 -10.10
C GLN A 233 -0.49 16.02 -8.57
N PRO A 234 -0.95 17.13 -7.98
CA PRO A 234 -1.08 17.23 -6.54
C PRO A 234 -2.10 16.24 -6.00
N TYR A 235 -2.11 16.05 -4.67
CA TYR A 235 -3.15 15.28 -4.00
C TYR A 235 -4.56 15.72 -4.48
N PRO A 236 -5.47 14.79 -4.79
CA PRO A 236 -5.43 13.36 -4.54
C PRO A 236 -4.88 12.50 -5.69
N TRP A 237 -3.94 12.96 -6.49
CA TRP A 237 -3.17 12.19 -7.48
C TRP A 237 -4.05 11.51 -8.54
N LEU A 238 -4.90 12.29 -9.22
CA LEU A 238 -5.94 11.76 -10.11
C LEU A 238 -5.41 10.96 -11.29
N ASP A 239 -4.26 11.35 -11.85
CA ASP A 239 -3.62 10.64 -12.96
C ASP A 239 -3.18 9.21 -12.58
N SER A 240 -2.62 9.03 -11.39
CA SER A 240 -2.27 7.69 -10.90
C SER A 240 -3.50 6.85 -10.48
N GLN A 241 -4.62 7.48 -10.10
CA GLN A 241 -5.87 6.77 -9.85
C GLN A 241 -6.42 6.08 -11.10
N GLU A 242 -6.15 6.59 -12.30
CA GLU A 242 -6.55 5.91 -13.54
C GLU A 242 -5.83 4.57 -13.74
N LEU A 243 -4.56 4.45 -13.31
CA LEU A 243 -3.86 3.16 -13.27
C LEU A 243 -4.58 2.19 -12.31
N VAL A 244 -4.93 2.66 -11.11
CA VAL A 244 -5.67 1.86 -10.12
C VAL A 244 -7.02 1.41 -10.67
N LYS A 245 -7.75 2.28 -11.36
CA LYS A 245 -9.04 1.96 -11.96
C LYS A 245 -8.94 0.85 -13.01
N ARG A 246 -7.91 0.89 -13.86
CA ARG A 246 -7.64 -0.18 -14.84
C ARG A 246 -7.28 -1.49 -14.15
N LEU A 247 -6.43 -1.45 -13.11
CA LEU A 247 -6.09 -2.63 -12.31
C LEU A 247 -7.31 -3.20 -11.61
N HIS A 248 -8.18 -2.34 -11.03
CA HIS A 248 -9.41 -2.76 -10.39
C HIS A 248 -10.35 -3.48 -11.38
N ALA A 249 -10.56 -2.91 -12.56
CA ALA A 249 -11.37 -3.55 -13.61
C ALA A 249 -10.81 -4.90 -14.08
N THR A 250 -9.50 -5.11 -13.92
CA THR A 250 -8.79 -6.29 -14.45
C THR A 250 -8.59 -7.39 -13.41
N PHE A 251 -8.08 -7.05 -12.22
CA PHE A 251 -7.75 -8.00 -11.16
C PHE A 251 -8.91 -8.20 -10.17
N GLY A 252 -9.83 -7.25 -10.10
CA GLY A 252 -10.84 -7.16 -9.04
C GLY A 252 -10.23 -6.78 -7.68
N PRO A 253 -11.05 -6.30 -6.74
CA PRO A 253 -10.58 -5.84 -5.43
C PRO A 253 -9.96 -6.96 -4.59
N GLN A 254 -10.32 -8.23 -4.85
CA GLN A 254 -9.82 -9.42 -4.14
C GLN A 254 -8.34 -9.74 -4.43
N ARG A 255 -7.71 -9.03 -5.36
CA ARG A 255 -6.29 -9.18 -5.71
C ARG A 255 -5.53 -7.85 -5.66
N LEU A 256 -6.19 -6.78 -5.20
CA LEU A 256 -5.56 -5.49 -4.96
C LEU A 256 -5.46 -5.21 -3.47
N MET A 257 -4.40 -4.53 -3.07
CA MET A 257 -4.23 -4.06 -1.70
C MET A 257 -3.59 -2.67 -1.68
N TRP A 258 -4.13 -1.80 -0.83
CA TRP A 258 -3.52 -0.50 -0.58
C TRP A 258 -2.21 -0.65 0.19
N ALA A 259 -1.42 0.40 0.31
CA ALA A 259 -0.34 0.49 1.30
C ALA A 259 0.17 1.93 1.38
N THR A 260 0.80 2.28 2.51
CA THR A 260 1.39 3.61 2.67
C THR A 260 2.80 3.71 2.14
N ASP A 261 3.60 2.66 2.24
CA ASP A 261 5.06 2.69 2.13
C ASP A 261 5.69 3.70 3.12
N TRP A 262 5.11 3.78 4.35
CA TRP A 262 5.72 4.59 5.39
C TRP A 262 7.09 4.00 5.80
N PRO A 263 8.11 4.81 6.07
CA PRO A 263 8.11 6.28 6.11
C PRO A 263 8.52 6.95 4.78
N ILE A 264 8.65 6.22 3.69
CA ILE A 264 9.08 6.75 2.40
C ILE A 264 8.10 7.82 1.89
N ILE A 265 6.80 7.58 2.05
CA ILE A 265 5.75 8.55 1.69
C ILE A 265 5.95 9.94 2.30
N GLU A 266 6.55 10.04 3.49
CA GLU A 266 6.71 11.31 4.19
C GLU A 266 7.66 12.29 3.47
N SER A 267 8.35 11.84 2.42
CA SER A 267 9.11 12.72 1.54
C SER A 267 8.23 13.63 0.67
N VAL A 268 6.95 13.27 0.44
CA VAL A 268 6.04 14.00 -0.46
C VAL A 268 4.62 14.14 0.09
N ALA A 269 4.19 13.28 1.02
CA ALA A 269 2.82 13.26 1.52
C ALA A 269 2.76 12.75 2.97
N LYS A 270 1.56 12.72 3.56
CA LYS A 270 1.33 12.21 4.92
C LYS A 270 0.83 10.76 4.88
N TYR A 271 1.12 9.99 5.94
CA TYR A 271 0.57 8.65 6.16
C TYR A 271 -0.96 8.60 5.91
N SER A 272 -1.69 9.58 6.50
CA SER A 272 -3.14 9.68 6.35
C SER A 272 -3.60 9.82 4.90
N GLN A 273 -2.86 10.54 4.05
CA GLN A 273 -3.25 10.77 2.67
C GLN A 273 -3.21 9.49 1.83
N ALA A 274 -2.24 8.59 2.09
CA ALA A 274 -2.20 7.28 1.41
C ALA A 274 -3.43 6.41 1.74
N LEU A 275 -3.96 6.51 2.96
CA LEU A 275 -5.21 5.83 3.32
C LEU A 275 -6.42 6.53 2.73
N THR A 276 -6.50 7.86 2.89
CA THR A 276 -7.66 8.66 2.47
C THR A 276 -7.89 8.58 0.96
N VAL A 277 -6.84 8.55 0.15
CA VAL A 277 -6.98 8.43 -1.31
C VAL A 277 -7.75 7.18 -1.72
N VAL A 278 -7.49 6.04 -1.09
CA VAL A 278 -8.21 4.78 -1.39
C VAL A 278 -9.57 4.75 -0.70
N ARG A 279 -9.61 5.14 0.58
CA ARG A 279 -10.83 5.06 1.37
C ARG A 279 -11.89 6.06 0.92
N ASP A 280 -11.49 7.29 0.58
CA ASP A 280 -12.40 8.41 0.42
C ASP A 280 -12.38 9.04 -0.98
N ASP A 281 -11.22 9.10 -1.66
CA ASP A 281 -11.09 9.88 -2.90
C ASP A 281 -11.29 9.06 -4.17
N MET A 282 -10.97 7.77 -4.17
CA MET A 282 -11.26 6.86 -5.29
C MET A 282 -12.76 6.55 -5.37
N LYS A 283 -13.54 7.48 -5.97
CA LYS A 283 -15.01 7.42 -6.03
C LYS A 283 -15.56 6.24 -6.82
N PHE A 284 -14.75 5.60 -7.64
CA PHE A 284 -15.14 4.40 -8.38
C PHE A 284 -15.16 3.12 -7.51
N LEU A 285 -14.58 3.15 -6.31
CA LEU A 285 -14.60 2.04 -5.37
C LEU A 285 -15.88 2.09 -4.51
N ASN A 286 -16.63 0.99 -4.50
CA ASN A 286 -17.75 0.81 -3.58
C ASN A 286 -17.28 0.32 -2.20
N ALA A 287 -18.20 0.12 -1.26
CA ALA A 287 -17.87 -0.29 0.11
C ALA A 287 -17.24 -1.68 0.20
N ASP A 288 -17.69 -2.63 -0.63
CA ASP A 288 -17.11 -3.99 -0.66
C ASP A 288 -15.71 -3.98 -1.28
N ASP A 289 -15.48 -3.22 -2.35
CA ASP A 289 -14.14 -3.03 -2.93
C ASP A 289 -13.15 -2.53 -1.86
N LYS A 290 -13.54 -1.51 -1.09
CA LYS A 290 -12.73 -0.96 0.00
C LYS A 290 -12.47 -1.99 1.10
N SER A 291 -13.48 -2.77 1.47
CA SER A 291 -13.33 -3.86 2.46
C SER A 291 -12.29 -4.89 2.00
N TRP A 292 -12.30 -5.26 0.72
CA TRP A 292 -11.28 -6.15 0.17
C TRP A 292 -9.90 -5.48 0.19
N MET A 293 -9.76 -4.33 -0.42
CA MET A 293 -8.48 -3.68 -0.66
C MET A 293 -7.79 -3.17 0.61
N LEU A 294 -8.58 -2.79 1.63
CA LEU A 294 -8.05 -2.29 2.91
C LEU A 294 -7.87 -3.39 3.97
N SER A 295 -8.43 -4.58 3.75
CA SER A 295 -8.41 -5.66 4.75
C SER A 295 -8.36 -7.07 4.15
N LYS A 296 -9.46 -7.58 3.59
CA LYS A 296 -9.68 -8.99 3.28
C LYS A 296 -8.61 -9.58 2.35
N THR A 297 -8.20 -8.85 1.31
CA THR A 297 -7.12 -9.28 0.40
C THR A 297 -5.80 -9.45 1.13
N ILE A 298 -5.52 -8.55 2.07
CA ILE A 298 -4.28 -8.56 2.86
C ILE A 298 -4.29 -9.77 3.81
N GLU A 299 -5.40 -10.01 4.49
CA GLU A 299 -5.56 -11.17 5.37
C GLU A 299 -5.50 -12.51 4.64
N ARG A 300 -5.96 -12.55 3.38
CA ARG A 300 -5.81 -13.72 2.53
C ARG A 300 -4.35 -14.07 2.27
N VAL A 301 -3.48 -13.06 2.10
CA VAL A 301 -2.04 -13.24 1.83
C VAL A 301 -1.24 -13.38 3.14
N TRP A 302 -1.55 -12.58 4.14
CA TRP A 302 -0.92 -12.58 5.46
C TRP A 302 -1.96 -12.69 6.57
N PRO A 303 -2.41 -13.89 6.95
CA PRO A 303 -3.40 -14.08 8.01
C PRO A 303 -2.91 -13.53 9.34
N PHE A 304 -3.70 -12.65 9.96
CA PHE A 304 -3.45 -12.15 11.31
C PHE A 304 -4.31 -12.93 12.33
N PRO A 305 -3.81 -13.11 13.56
CA PRO A 305 -4.64 -13.68 14.61
C PRO A 305 -5.86 -12.78 14.89
N ALA A 306 -6.93 -13.42 15.28
CA ALA A 306 -8.18 -12.76 15.66
C ALA A 306 -7.99 -11.74 16.79
#